data_8d989e0de1c26d70171cb20be8ce0c86
#
_entry.id   8d989e0de1c26d70171cb20be8ce0c86
#
_cell.length_a   1.000
_cell.length_b   1.000
_cell.length_c   1.000
_cell.angle_alpha   90.00
_cell.angle_beta   90.00
_cell.angle_gamma   90.00
#
_symmetry.space_group_name_H-M   'P 1'
#
loop_
_entity.id
_entity.type
_entity.pdbx_description
1 polymer ?
#
loop_
_entity_poly.entity_id
_entity_poly.type
_entity_poly.pdbx_seq_one_letter_code
_entity_poly.pdbx_strand_id
1 'polypeptide(L)'
;MTSISGKSEVDWAAFASRLAPVEVIDQAVLVKKRSRDFFWYSPILNEQLKRSFGDLVAVPKSPEEMKHCLKLAYEAGVPVVLRGGGTGNYGQAVPVDGGLIIDTTGMNRILEIGDGFVRAEAGALMVDINAALKETGQEMAMFPSTQNIATVGGFVAGGSVGIGSLATGALRELGNLIALTALSVEAEPQEHVFEGEDVLKIHHAWGMNGVITDVTLRTVPTEDWIACMATFDGYQKAYAAGYALATAESISPKMVSVVDTRIVEYFPRLKGHLRERHDLLASYVPARDVPEFKRLVAGLGGETDLALNDTDREAAGIPHVFEFCFNHTTLQVLKSDRTATYQQIGVPDPADDAAIARLAGDLGEDVWMHNEFIRLGGKVVSIDLPIIWYSGEERLQEINQTYEAHGFTVYDAHVNQIEGGKMHSADYKHLAWKKRLDPRGLLNSAKSTAWEMVKDLTPEEIEAKTVSGTTS
;
A
#
# COMPACT_ATOMS: atom_id res chain seq x y z
N MET A 1 21.52 20.15 -3.04
CA MET A 1 21.25 20.25 -1.58
C MET A 1 21.30 21.72 -1.21
N THR A 2 20.17 22.40 -1.29
CA THR A 2 20.05 23.79 -0.82
C THR A 2 19.47 23.71 0.59
N SER A 3 20.30 23.99 1.58
CA SER A 3 19.89 24.12 2.98
C SER A 3 18.85 25.26 3.09
N ILE A 4 17.68 24.95 3.61
CA ILE A 4 16.72 25.96 4.05
C ILE A 4 17.37 26.68 5.23
N SER A 5 17.96 27.83 4.95
CA SER A 5 18.53 28.73 5.98
C SER A 5 17.39 29.33 6.75
N GLY A 6 17.28 29.00 8.06
CA GLY A 6 16.33 29.61 8.98
C GLY A 6 15.62 28.69 9.95
N LYS A 7 16.07 27.44 10.16
CA LYS A 7 15.57 26.61 11.27
C LYS A 7 16.05 27.24 12.57
N SER A 8 15.16 27.90 13.33
CA SER A 8 15.38 28.14 14.74
C SER A 8 15.62 26.78 15.39
N GLU A 9 16.69 26.63 16.13
CA GLU A 9 17.00 25.39 16.85
C GLU A 9 15.86 25.12 17.83
N VAL A 10 15.05 24.07 17.57
CA VAL A 10 13.90 23.71 18.41
C VAL A 10 14.44 23.11 19.71
N ASP A 11 14.08 23.67 20.85
CA ASP A 11 14.30 23.03 22.15
C ASP A 11 13.31 21.86 22.29
N TRP A 12 13.75 20.67 21.88
CA TRP A 12 12.93 19.46 21.91
C TRP A 12 12.50 19.04 23.33
N ALA A 13 13.28 19.36 24.37
CA ALA A 13 12.90 19.07 25.76
C ALA A 13 11.75 19.96 26.20
N ALA A 14 11.83 21.26 25.91
CA ALA A 14 10.75 22.21 26.17
C ALA A 14 9.50 21.87 25.30
N PHE A 15 9.68 21.49 24.03
CA PHE A 15 8.60 21.09 23.14
C PHE A 15 7.88 19.83 23.67
N ALA A 16 8.63 18.80 24.06
CA ALA A 16 8.10 17.57 24.65
C ALA A 16 7.28 17.85 25.93
N SER A 17 7.76 18.76 26.79
CA SER A 17 7.05 19.18 28.00
C SER A 17 5.70 19.84 27.71
N ARG A 18 5.60 20.59 26.61
CA ARG A 18 4.35 21.24 26.17
C ARG A 18 3.34 20.26 25.60
N LEU A 19 3.77 19.09 25.09
CA LEU A 19 2.88 18.06 24.59
C LEU A 19 2.05 17.36 25.68
N ALA A 20 2.38 17.52 26.96
CA ALA A 20 1.58 16.91 28.01
C ALA A 20 0.08 17.28 27.89
N PRO A 21 -0.88 16.32 28.06
CA PRO A 21 -0.69 14.97 28.59
C PRO A 21 -0.39 13.87 27.54
N VAL A 22 -0.09 14.23 26.29
CA VAL A 22 0.19 13.26 25.20
C VAL A 22 1.44 12.44 25.56
N GLU A 23 1.37 11.15 25.29
CA GLU A 23 2.52 10.25 25.44
C GLU A 23 3.61 10.62 24.43
N VAL A 24 4.85 10.77 24.93
CA VAL A 24 6.00 11.19 24.14
C VAL A 24 7.10 10.14 24.23
N ILE A 25 7.74 9.83 23.09
CA ILE A 25 8.92 8.98 22.99
C ILE A 25 10.08 9.84 22.50
N ASP A 26 11.09 10.02 23.36
CA ASP A 26 12.32 10.81 23.11
C ASP A 26 13.59 9.97 23.03
N GLN A 27 13.49 8.66 23.36
CA GLN A 27 14.61 7.74 23.30
C GLN A 27 15.06 7.54 21.86
N ALA A 28 16.27 7.96 21.54
CA ALA A 28 16.81 8.00 20.17
C ALA A 28 16.64 6.66 19.40
N VAL A 29 16.80 5.51 20.08
CA VAL A 29 16.63 4.19 19.45
C VAL A 29 15.17 3.96 19.02
N LEU A 30 14.20 4.36 19.85
CA LEU A 30 12.77 4.21 19.56
C LEU A 30 12.31 5.23 18.52
N VAL A 31 12.76 6.47 18.60
CA VAL A 31 12.50 7.50 17.58
C VAL A 31 13.02 7.01 16.23
N LYS A 32 14.26 6.50 16.17
CA LYS A 32 14.84 5.92 14.97
C LYS A 32 14.04 4.74 14.42
N LYS A 33 13.51 3.88 15.28
CA LYS A 33 12.63 2.77 14.88
C LYS A 33 11.31 3.29 14.28
N ARG A 34 10.71 4.33 14.88
CA ARG A 34 9.47 4.94 14.39
C ARG A 34 9.66 5.79 13.14
N SER A 35 10.88 6.17 12.80
CA SER A 35 11.23 6.93 11.59
C SER A 35 11.31 6.06 10.33
N ARG A 36 11.02 4.77 10.41
CA ARG A 36 11.21 3.83 9.30
C ARG A 36 9.91 3.17 8.90
N ASP A 37 9.75 2.99 7.57
CA ASP A 37 8.82 2.07 6.95
C ASP A 37 9.60 0.96 6.18
N PHE A 38 9.02 0.35 5.18
CA PHE A 38 9.65 -0.72 4.41
C PHE A 38 10.41 -0.21 3.17
N PHE A 39 10.83 1.05 3.15
CA PHE A 39 11.63 1.62 2.04
C PHE A 39 12.90 0.80 1.72
N TRP A 40 13.36 -0.01 2.65
CA TRP A 40 14.51 -0.86 2.48
C TRP A 40 14.31 -2.02 1.48
N TYR A 41 13.11 -2.23 0.94
CA TYR A 41 12.87 -3.08 -0.21
C TYR A 41 13.57 -2.54 -1.46
N SER A 42 13.79 -1.24 -1.52
CA SER A 42 14.56 -0.54 -2.54
C SER A 42 15.98 -0.26 -2.05
N PRO A 43 17.02 -0.80 -2.70
CA PRO A 43 18.41 -0.43 -2.41
C PRO A 43 18.66 1.07 -2.57
N ILE A 44 18.03 1.70 -3.56
CA ILE A 44 18.13 3.15 -3.85
C ILE A 44 17.54 3.96 -2.70
N LEU A 45 16.28 3.68 -2.32
CA LEU A 45 15.64 4.37 -1.20
C LEU A 45 16.35 4.11 0.12
N ASN A 46 16.90 2.90 0.31
CA ASN A 46 17.67 2.61 1.50
C ASN A 46 18.91 3.49 1.62
N GLU A 47 19.64 3.71 0.52
CA GLU A 47 20.78 4.64 0.53
C GLU A 47 20.34 6.09 0.78
N GLN A 48 19.25 6.53 0.18
CA GLN A 48 18.73 7.89 0.33
C GLN A 48 18.18 8.18 1.73
N LEU A 49 17.44 7.24 2.33
CA LEU A 49 16.61 7.47 3.51
C LEU A 49 17.16 6.88 4.82
N LYS A 50 18.21 6.05 4.77
CA LYS A 50 18.77 5.37 5.97
C LYS A 50 19.22 6.29 7.10
N ARG A 51 19.42 7.60 6.79
CA ARG A 51 19.86 8.63 7.76
C ARG A 51 18.77 9.66 8.08
N SER A 52 17.54 9.47 7.57
CA SER A 52 16.42 10.35 7.82
C SER A 52 15.67 9.89 9.06
N PHE A 53 15.65 10.72 10.10
CA PHE A 53 15.00 10.42 11.37
C PHE A 53 14.28 11.67 11.89
N GLY A 54 13.15 11.44 12.58
CA GLY A 54 12.50 12.47 13.37
C GLY A 54 13.29 12.79 14.65
N ASP A 55 12.86 13.85 15.31
CA ASP A 55 13.48 14.31 16.55
C ASP A 55 12.70 13.85 17.78
N LEU A 56 11.38 13.69 17.64
CA LEU A 56 10.47 13.31 18.72
C LEU A 56 9.30 12.50 18.15
N VAL A 57 8.70 11.62 18.97
CA VAL A 57 7.45 10.92 18.64
C VAL A 57 6.37 11.28 19.64
N ALA A 58 5.19 11.67 19.17
CA ALA A 58 3.98 11.81 19.97
C ALA A 58 2.99 10.69 19.64
N VAL A 59 2.31 10.15 20.64
CA VAL A 59 1.33 9.07 20.50
C VAL A 59 -0.03 9.53 21.04
N PRO A 60 -0.78 10.34 20.29
CA PRO A 60 -2.10 10.81 20.72
C PRO A 60 -3.10 9.65 20.81
N LYS A 61 -3.98 9.72 21.81
CA LYS A 61 -5.02 8.70 22.10
C LYS A 61 -6.45 9.21 21.83
N SER A 62 -6.57 10.46 21.42
CA SER A 62 -7.84 11.08 21.06
C SER A 62 -7.68 12.17 20.01
N PRO A 63 -8.77 12.58 19.31
CA PRO A 63 -8.74 13.72 18.40
C PRO A 63 -8.28 15.02 19.07
N GLU A 64 -8.59 15.23 20.36
CA GLU A 64 -8.20 16.40 21.13
C GLU A 64 -6.68 16.41 21.37
N GLU A 65 -6.10 15.28 21.73
CA GLU A 65 -4.65 15.14 21.86
C GLU A 65 -3.95 15.33 20.51
N MET A 66 -4.54 14.83 19.43
CA MET A 66 -4.04 15.04 18.07
C MET A 66 -4.06 16.53 17.72
N LYS A 67 -5.18 17.24 17.94
CA LYS A 67 -5.28 18.69 17.73
C LYS A 67 -4.23 19.45 18.53
N HIS A 68 -3.95 19.03 19.78
CA HIS A 68 -2.92 19.62 20.61
C HIS A 68 -1.52 19.47 19.99
N CYS A 69 -1.17 18.28 19.51
CA CYS A 69 0.10 18.04 18.81
C CYS A 69 0.25 18.93 17.57
N LEU A 70 -0.79 19.01 16.74
CA LEU A 70 -0.79 19.76 15.48
C LEU A 70 -0.68 21.28 15.74
N LYS A 71 -1.41 21.80 16.73
CA LYS A 71 -1.31 23.20 17.16
C LYS A 71 0.12 23.57 17.56
N LEU A 72 0.74 22.76 18.42
CA LEU A 72 2.10 23.01 18.88
C LEU A 72 3.13 22.94 17.75
N ALA A 73 2.97 21.96 16.85
CA ALA A 73 3.83 21.84 15.67
C ALA A 73 3.67 23.06 14.74
N TYR A 74 2.43 23.51 14.53
CA TYR A 74 2.15 24.71 13.73
C TYR A 74 2.77 25.96 14.36
N GLU A 75 2.57 26.21 15.65
CA GLU A 75 3.14 27.35 16.37
C GLU A 75 4.68 27.39 16.28
N ALA A 76 5.32 26.23 16.45
CA ALA A 76 6.77 26.12 16.42
C ALA A 76 7.36 26.00 14.99
N GLY A 77 6.53 25.84 13.95
CA GLY A 77 6.99 25.60 12.58
C GLY A 77 7.71 24.27 12.41
N VAL A 78 7.35 23.27 13.19
CA VAL A 78 7.97 21.94 13.20
C VAL A 78 7.35 21.07 12.10
N PRO A 79 8.16 20.44 11.21
CA PRO A 79 7.67 19.45 10.28
C PRO A 79 6.99 18.27 10.98
N VAL A 80 5.92 17.75 10.41
CA VAL A 80 5.14 16.64 10.98
C VAL A 80 5.07 15.50 9.98
N VAL A 81 5.35 14.29 10.44
CA VAL A 81 5.15 13.06 9.68
C VAL A 81 4.20 12.15 10.45
N LEU A 82 3.14 11.71 9.77
CA LEU A 82 2.19 10.75 10.34
C LEU A 82 2.68 9.33 10.13
N ARG A 83 2.51 8.49 11.14
CA ARG A 83 2.88 7.08 11.09
C ARG A 83 1.79 6.21 11.71
N GLY A 84 1.27 5.28 10.92
CA GLY A 84 0.48 4.15 11.42
C GLY A 84 1.37 2.91 11.64
N GLY A 85 1.08 1.80 10.99
CA GLY A 85 1.90 0.57 11.04
C GLY A 85 3.30 0.70 10.43
N GLY A 86 3.54 1.70 9.59
CA GLY A 86 4.82 1.90 8.89
C GLY A 86 5.11 0.78 7.89
N THR A 87 4.11 0.34 7.16
CA THR A 87 4.21 -0.75 6.18
C THR A 87 4.37 -0.28 4.73
N GLY A 88 4.46 1.02 4.50
CA GLY A 88 4.71 1.60 3.17
C GLY A 88 6.12 1.25 2.66
N ASN A 89 6.28 1.15 1.34
CA ASN A 89 7.54 0.72 0.72
C ASN A 89 8.35 1.86 0.12
N TYR A 90 7.78 3.09 0.09
CA TYR A 90 8.37 4.22 -0.64
C TYR A 90 8.93 5.32 0.28
N GLY A 91 9.06 5.03 1.57
CA GLY A 91 9.48 6.04 2.54
C GLY A 91 8.38 7.05 2.89
N GLN A 92 7.09 6.70 2.67
CA GLN A 92 5.96 7.61 2.93
C GLN A 92 5.94 8.13 4.37
N ALA A 93 6.30 7.27 5.35
CA ALA A 93 6.33 7.59 6.77
C ALA A 93 7.73 7.98 7.29
N VAL A 94 8.68 8.27 6.38
CA VAL A 94 10.04 8.66 6.76
C VAL A 94 10.16 10.18 6.88
N PRO A 95 10.56 10.71 8.04
CA PRO A 95 10.74 12.16 8.27
C PRO A 95 12.04 12.65 7.63
N VAL A 96 11.98 13.00 6.34
CA VAL A 96 13.15 13.47 5.58
C VAL A 96 13.71 14.79 6.14
N ASP A 97 12.83 15.67 6.60
CA ASP A 97 13.18 16.96 7.18
C ASP A 97 13.31 16.94 8.71
N GLY A 98 13.34 15.75 9.33
CA GLY A 98 13.28 15.63 10.79
C GLY A 98 11.89 15.98 11.33
N GLY A 99 11.85 16.55 12.54
CA GLY A 99 10.62 17.06 13.14
C GLY A 99 9.86 16.05 14.00
N LEU A 100 8.57 16.29 14.18
CA LEU A 100 7.66 15.49 15.00
C LEU A 100 7.08 14.33 14.21
N ILE A 101 7.26 13.11 14.70
CA ILE A 101 6.50 11.95 14.23
C ILE A 101 5.25 11.84 15.09
N ILE A 102 4.08 11.79 14.49
CA ILE A 102 2.83 11.46 15.18
C ILE A 102 2.48 10.02 14.88
N ASP A 103 2.59 9.16 15.88
CA ASP A 103 2.21 7.75 15.81
C ASP A 103 0.71 7.62 16.10
N THR A 104 -0.06 7.31 15.07
CA THR A 104 -1.53 7.24 15.15
C THR A 104 -2.03 5.96 15.82
N THR A 105 -1.17 5.00 16.14
CA THR A 105 -1.57 3.72 16.73
C THR A 105 -2.20 3.84 18.13
N GLY A 106 -2.09 5.00 18.77
CA GLY A 106 -2.81 5.31 20.01
C GLY A 106 -4.31 5.53 19.82
N MET A 107 -4.75 5.90 18.60
CA MET A 107 -6.16 6.09 18.22
C MET A 107 -6.64 4.85 17.45
N ASN A 108 -7.04 3.80 18.16
CA ASN A 108 -7.24 2.46 17.59
C ASN A 108 -8.62 1.83 17.85
N ARG A 109 -9.60 2.64 18.21
CA ARG A 109 -10.95 2.14 18.49
C ARG A 109 -11.72 1.84 17.21
N ILE A 110 -12.51 0.75 17.22
CA ILE A 110 -13.60 0.55 16.27
C ILE A 110 -14.79 1.35 16.82
N LEU A 111 -15.24 2.34 16.04
CA LEU A 111 -16.25 3.30 16.48
C LEU A 111 -17.67 2.80 16.22
N GLU A 112 -17.86 2.13 15.07
CA GLU A 112 -19.16 1.61 14.65
C GLU A 112 -18.98 0.44 13.66
N ILE A 113 -19.83 -0.58 13.79
CA ILE A 113 -20.03 -1.62 12.78
C ILE A 113 -21.50 -1.57 12.39
N GLY A 114 -21.77 -1.17 11.16
CA GLY A 114 -23.11 -1.11 10.57
C GLY A 114 -23.31 -2.19 9.51
N ASP A 115 -24.47 -2.17 8.88
CA ASP A 115 -24.76 -3.05 7.75
C ASP A 115 -24.01 -2.55 6.49
N GLY A 116 -23.00 -3.30 6.07
CA GLY A 116 -22.18 -3.00 4.91
C GLY A 116 -21.08 -1.96 5.15
N PHE A 117 -20.80 -1.56 6.38
CA PHE A 117 -19.68 -0.64 6.68
C PHE A 117 -19.09 -0.83 8.09
N VAL A 118 -17.86 -0.36 8.25
CA VAL A 118 -17.18 -0.19 9.53
C VAL A 118 -16.56 1.21 9.61
N ARG A 119 -16.73 1.89 10.75
CA ARG A 119 -16.04 3.13 11.09
C ARG A 119 -15.01 2.86 12.18
N ALA A 120 -13.76 3.24 11.95
CA ALA A 120 -12.67 3.02 12.89
C ALA A 120 -11.71 4.20 12.92
N GLU A 121 -11.07 4.43 14.06
CA GLU A 121 -9.98 5.40 14.21
C GLU A 121 -8.79 5.01 13.33
N ALA A 122 -8.04 6.00 12.87
CA ALA A 122 -6.97 5.84 11.88
C ALA A 122 -5.86 4.85 12.30
N GLY A 123 -5.64 4.68 13.59
CA GLY A 123 -4.65 3.77 14.15
C GLY A 123 -5.16 2.34 14.40
N ALA A 124 -6.44 2.04 14.14
CA ALA A 124 -6.98 0.69 14.28
C ALA A 124 -6.29 -0.28 13.31
N LEU A 125 -5.88 -1.44 13.80
CA LEU A 125 -5.26 -2.47 12.97
C LEU A 125 -6.30 -3.16 12.08
N MET A 126 -5.94 -3.41 10.84
CA MET A 126 -6.82 -4.07 9.88
C MET A 126 -7.24 -5.47 10.33
N VAL A 127 -6.33 -6.20 11.00
CA VAL A 127 -6.62 -7.53 11.55
C VAL A 127 -7.66 -7.48 12.67
N ASP A 128 -7.60 -6.47 13.55
CA ASP A 128 -8.54 -6.32 14.64
C ASP A 128 -9.94 -5.94 14.13
N ILE A 129 -9.99 -5.08 13.11
CA ILE A 129 -11.24 -4.74 12.41
C ILE A 129 -11.86 -5.99 11.79
N ASN A 130 -11.09 -6.79 11.05
CA ASN A 130 -11.57 -8.02 10.43
C ASN A 130 -12.06 -9.04 11.49
N ALA A 131 -11.37 -9.15 12.62
CA ALA A 131 -11.79 -10.02 13.71
C ALA A 131 -13.17 -9.60 14.28
N ALA A 132 -13.37 -8.31 14.53
CA ALA A 132 -14.63 -7.77 15.03
C ALA A 132 -15.78 -7.93 14.01
N LEU A 133 -15.51 -7.75 12.72
CA LEU A 133 -16.49 -7.91 11.65
C LEU A 133 -16.99 -9.35 11.50
N LYS A 134 -16.11 -10.35 11.69
CA LYS A 134 -16.49 -11.78 11.63
C LYS A 134 -17.60 -12.12 12.63
N GLU A 135 -17.63 -11.49 13.80
CA GLU A 135 -18.67 -11.68 14.80
C GLU A 135 -20.05 -11.22 14.33
N THR A 136 -20.09 -10.32 13.33
CA THR A 136 -21.33 -9.80 12.73
C THR A 136 -21.66 -10.45 11.37
N GLY A 137 -20.91 -11.49 10.97
CA GLY A 137 -21.07 -12.14 9.66
C GLY A 137 -20.60 -11.29 8.50
N GLN A 138 -19.71 -10.33 8.74
CA GLN A 138 -19.12 -9.45 7.76
C GLN A 138 -17.59 -9.60 7.69
N GLU A 139 -16.98 -9.12 6.64
CA GLU A 139 -15.54 -8.95 6.51
C GLU A 139 -15.21 -7.66 5.75
N MET A 140 -13.97 -7.19 5.85
CA MET A 140 -13.53 -6.07 5.04
C MET A 140 -13.57 -6.41 3.56
N ALA A 141 -14.14 -5.50 2.75
CA ALA A 141 -14.17 -5.64 1.30
C ALA A 141 -12.75 -5.73 0.71
N MET A 142 -11.79 -5.04 1.36
CA MET A 142 -10.40 -5.01 0.95
C MET A 142 -9.47 -4.77 2.14
N PHE A 143 -8.29 -5.43 2.13
CA PHE A 143 -7.23 -5.20 3.11
C PHE A 143 -5.84 -5.46 2.51
N PRO A 144 -4.75 -4.85 3.05
CA PRO A 144 -3.40 -5.10 2.56
C PRO A 144 -2.88 -6.45 3.06
N SER A 145 -1.94 -7.06 2.32
CA SER A 145 -1.25 -8.28 2.79
C SER A 145 -0.62 -8.11 4.18
N THR A 146 -0.25 -6.88 4.54
CA THR A 146 0.31 -6.50 5.85
C THR A 146 -0.74 -6.26 6.94
N GLN A 147 -1.97 -6.76 6.81
CA GLN A 147 -3.09 -6.48 7.72
C GLN A 147 -2.77 -6.64 9.22
N ASN A 148 -1.85 -7.54 9.57
CA ASN A 148 -1.46 -7.81 10.96
C ASN A 148 -0.80 -6.61 11.66
N ILE A 149 -0.24 -5.68 10.89
CA ILE A 149 0.47 -4.49 11.40
C ILE A 149 0.05 -3.18 10.71
N ALA A 150 -0.69 -3.27 9.60
CA ALA A 150 -1.20 -2.10 8.90
C ALA A 150 -2.36 -1.48 9.65
N THR A 151 -2.36 -0.15 9.78
CA THR A 151 -3.49 0.62 10.31
C THR A 151 -4.42 1.06 9.19
N VAL A 152 -5.69 1.22 9.48
CA VAL A 152 -6.70 1.60 8.48
C VAL A 152 -6.45 2.99 7.91
N GLY A 153 -6.04 3.97 8.72
CA GLY A 153 -5.66 5.31 8.24
C GLY A 153 -4.42 5.29 7.36
N GLY A 154 -3.42 4.46 7.72
CA GLY A 154 -2.22 4.25 6.91
C GLY A 154 -2.53 3.60 5.56
N PHE A 155 -3.46 2.65 5.51
CA PHE A 155 -3.93 2.02 4.28
C PHE A 155 -4.61 3.03 3.34
N VAL A 156 -5.51 3.88 3.88
CA VAL A 156 -6.18 4.94 3.12
C VAL A 156 -5.19 6.00 2.62
N ALA A 157 -4.30 6.47 3.49
CA ALA A 157 -3.29 7.47 3.12
C ALA A 157 -2.26 6.94 2.10
N GLY A 158 -1.93 5.65 2.17
CA GLY A 158 -1.05 4.98 1.21
C GLY A 158 -1.71 4.71 -0.14
N GLY A 159 -3.04 4.62 -0.19
CA GLY A 159 -3.82 4.46 -1.41
C GLY A 159 -3.66 3.12 -2.10
N SER A 160 -3.32 2.07 -1.36
CA SER A 160 -3.02 0.76 -1.89
C SER A 160 -4.26 0.05 -2.46
N VAL A 161 -4.04 -0.88 -3.35
CA VAL A 161 -4.93 -2.00 -3.63
C VAL A 161 -4.52 -3.19 -2.76
N GLY A 162 -5.36 -4.20 -2.63
CA GLY A 162 -5.04 -5.33 -1.77
C GLY A 162 -5.92 -6.54 -2.03
N ILE A 163 -5.88 -7.47 -1.10
CA ILE A 163 -6.71 -8.67 -1.08
C ILE A 163 -8.19 -8.22 -1.03
N GLY A 164 -9.00 -8.67 -1.98
CA GLY A 164 -10.38 -8.26 -2.17
C GLY A 164 -10.58 -7.29 -3.35
N SER A 165 -9.53 -6.61 -3.83
CA SER A 165 -9.66 -5.65 -4.94
C SER A 165 -10.11 -6.29 -6.26
N LEU A 166 -9.87 -7.59 -6.47
CA LEU A 166 -10.38 -8.30 -7.63
C LEU A 166 -11.92 -8.40 -7.62
N ALA A 167 -12.50 -8.60 -6.43
CA ALA A 167 -13.96 -8.71 -6.27
C ALA A 167 -14.65 -7.34 -6.19
N THR A 168 -14.06 -6.37 -5.47
CA THR A 168 -14.73 -5.12 -5.08
C THR A 168 -14.19 -3.86 -5.75
N GLY A 169 -13.16 -3.96 -6.59
CA GLY A 169 -12.46 -2.81 -7.16
C GLY A 169 -11.38 -2.23 -6.25
N ALA A 170 -10.67 -1.21 -6.71
CA ALA A 170 -9.63 -0.52 -5.93
C ALA A 170 -10.25 0.32 -4.79
N LEU A 171 -9.45 0.64 -3.77
CA LEU A 171 -9.90 1.43 -2.61
C LEU A 171 -10.48 2.81 -3.03
N ARG A 172 -9.93 3.42 -4.07
CA ARG A 172 -10.38 4.72 -4.60
C ARG A 172 -11.68 4.69 -5.40
N GLU A 173 -12.21 3.50 -5.70
CA GLU A 173 -13.49 3.41 -6.39
C GLU A 173 -14.63 3.76 -5.43
N LEU A 174 -15.61 4.50 -5.96
CA LEU A 174 -16.72 5.00 -5.15
C LEU A 174 -17.42 3.88 -4.38
N GLY A 175 -17.62 4.12 -3.10
CA GLY A 175 -18.30 3.21 -2.18
C GLY A 175 -17.37 2.25 -1.44
N ASN A 176 -16.07 2.12 -1.79
CA ASN A 176 -15.12 1.33 -1.01
C ASN A 176 -14.57 2.13 0.20
N LEU A 177 -14.18 3.38 -0.02
CA LEU A 177 -13.94 4.38 1.03
C LEU A 177 -15.18 5.28 1.06
N ILE A 178 -16.01 5.14 2.09
CA ILE A 178 -17.33 5.80 2.19
C ILE A 178 -17.17 7.22 2.73
N ALA A 179 -16.39 7.37 3.80
CA ALA A 179 -16.13 8.64 4.46
C ALA A 179 -14.81 8.62 5.21
N LEU A 180 -14.28 9.79 5.51
CA LEU A 180 -13.18 9.98 6.45
C LEU A 180 -13.26 11.35 7.13
N THR A 181 -12.68 11.44 8.32
CA THR A 181 -12.48 12.70 9.02
C THR A 181 -10.99 13.04 9.01
N ALA A 182 -10.65 14.29 8.68
CA ALA A 182 -9.27 14.78 8.74
C ALA A 182 -9.17 16.12 9.47
N LEU A 183 -8.06 16.32 10.19
CA LEU A 183 -7.72 17.58 10.86
C LEU A 183 -6.81 18.43 9.98
N SER A 184 -7.01 19.75 10.02
CA SER A 184 -6.07 20.72 9.47
C SER A 184 -4.86 20.93 10.39
N VAL A 185 -3.77 21.49 9.82
CA VAL A 185 -2.56 21.90 10.56
C VAL A 185 -2.46 23.41 10.56
N GLU A 186 -3.02 24.00 11.60
CA GLU A 186 -3.11 25.44 11.79
C GLU A 186 -3.13 25.81 13.29
N ALA A 187 -3.19 27.12 13.61
CA ALA A 187 -3.18 27.59 15.01
C ALA A 187 -4.33 27.01 15.85
N GLU A 188 -5.48 26.78 15.24
CA GLU A 188 -6.63 26.10 15.85
C GLU A 188 -7.08 25.00 14.87
N PRO A 189 -6.56 23.75 14.95
CA PRO A 189 -6.86 22.68 14.02
C PRO A 189 -8.34 22.39 13.91
N GLN A 190 -8.86 22.41 12.69
CA GLN A 190 -10.27 22.19 12.37
C GLN A 190 -10.50 20.78 11.88
N GLU A 191 -11.69 20.27 12.16
CA GLU A 191 -12.16 18.97 11.71
C GLU A 191 -12.95 19.12 10.41
N HIS A 192 -12.59 18.29 9.41
CA HIS A 192 -13.22 18.26 8.11
C HIS A 192 -13.68 16.83 7.81
N VAL A 193 -14.95 16.69 7.47
CA VAL A 193 -15.54 15.42 7.05
C VAL A 193 -15.59 15.38 5.52
N PHE A 194 -15.12 14.27 4.95
CA PHE A 194 -15.11 14.02 3.52
C PHE A 194 -15.95 12.77 3.23
N GLU A 195 -16.88 12.87 2.28
CA GLU A 195 -17.80 11.81 1.90
C GLU A 195 -17.89 11.67 0.38
N GLY A 196 -18.28 10.50 -0.10
CA GLY A 196 -18.42 10.24 -1.53
C GLY A 196 -17.12 10.48 -2.31
N GLU A 197 -17.17 11.27 -3.40
CA GLU A 197 -15.97 11.60 -4.18
C GLU A 197 -14.96 12.49 -3.43
N ASP A 198 -15.42 13.20 -2.41
CA ASP A 198 -14.56 14.11 -1.67
C ASP A 198 -13.48 13.39 -0.87
N VAL A 199 -13.66 12.10 -0.54
CA VAL A 199 -12.63 11.29 0.11
C VAL A 199 -11.33 11.23 -0.71
N LEU A 200 -11.42 11.38 -2.05
CA LEU A 200 -10.28 11.37 -2.94
C LEU A 200 -9.36 12.58 -2.78
N LYS A 201 -9.82 13.64 -2.11
CA LYS A 201 -9.00 14.82 -1.77
C LYS A 201 -7.92 14.49 -0.72
N ILE A 202 -8.14 13.44 0.06
CA ILE A 202 -7.27 13.01 1.18
C ILE A 202 -6.65 11.63 0.90
N HIS A 203 -7.40 10.74 0.23
CA HIS A 203 -6.94 9.40 -0.13
C HIS A 203 -5.68 9.45 -0.99
N HIS A 204 -4.75 8.53 -0.74
CA HIS A 204 -3.51 8.35 -1.51
C HIS A 204 -2.62 9.60 -1.59
N ALA A 205 -2.67 10.46 -0.60
CA ALA A 205 -1.84 11.66 -0.52
C ALA A 205 -0.65 11.51 0.45
N TRP A 206 -0.31 10.30 0.86
CA TRP A 206 0.81 9.98 1.77
C TRP A 206 0.82 10.83 3.05
N GLY A 207 -0.37 11.22 3.55
CA GLY A 207 -0.50 12.06 4.74
C GLY A 207 -0.08 13.51 4.55
N MET A 208 -0.03 14.02 3.33
CA MET A 208 0.28 15.44 3.07
C MET A 208 -0.92 16.37 3.18
N ASN A 209 -2.15 15.86 2.96
CA ASN A 209 -3.37 16.65 2.75
C ASN A 209 -4.29 16.65 3.97
N GLY A 210 -3.75 16.69 5.17
CA GLY A 210 -4.52 16.61 6.39
C GLY A 210 -4.25 15.33 7.19
N VAL A 211 -4.70 15.32 8.43
CA VAL A 211 -4.41 14.26 9.41
C VAL A 211 -5.66 13.44 9.62
N ILE A 212 -5.71 12.25 9.02
CA ILE A 212 -6.87 11.34 9.14
C ILE A 212 -7.02 10.90 10.61
N THR A 213 -8.21 11.09 11.17
CA THR A 213 -8.56 10.66 12.55
C THR A 213 -9.41 9.40 12.58
N ASP A 214 -10.33 9.26 11.65
CA ASP A 214 -11.14 8.07 11.46
C ASP A 214 -11.54 7.88 9.99
N VAL A 215 -11.92 6.66 9.64
CA VAL A 215 -12.36 6.27 8.31
C VAL A 215 -13.57 5.37 8.38
N THR A 216 -14.45 5.47 7.38
CA THR A 216 -15.58 4.57 7.16
C THR A 216 -15.33 3.79 5.87
N LEU A 217 -15.18 2.48 5.99
CA LEU A 217 -14.91 1.56 4.88
C LEU A 217 -16.09 0.62 4.65
N ARG A 218 -16.25 0.23 3.40
CA ARG A 218 -17.19 -0.80 2.99
C ARG A 218 -16.79 -2.16 3.57
N THR A 219 -17.82 -2.89 4.05
CA THR A 219 -17.73 -4.31 4.38
C THR A 219 -18.58 -5.14 3.43
N VAL A 220 -18.34 -6.43 3.40
CA VAL A 220 -19.10 -7.41 2.62
C VAL A 220 -19.49 -8.58 3.50
N PRO A 221 -20.53 -9.36 3.16
CA PRO A 221 -20.82 -10.59 3.88
C PRO A 221 -19.60 -11.52 3.89
N THR A 222 -19.35 -12.16 5.00
CA THR A 222 -18.28 -13.16 5.12
C THR A 222 -18.57 -14.37 4.25
N GLU A 223 -17.53 -14.97 3.67
CA GLU A 223 -17.59 -16.16 2.83
C GLU A 223 -16.74 -17.28 3.42
N ASP A 224 -17.11 -18.52 3.10
CA ASP A 224 -16.28 -19.68 3.41
C ASP A 224 -15.13 -19.78 2.39
N TRP A 225 -14.06 -19.03 2.68
CA TRP A 225 -12.89 -18.96 1.80
C TRP A 225 -12.05 -20.23 1.89
N ILE A 226 -11.72 -20.79 0.75
CA ILE A 226 -10.78 -21.90 0.59
C ILE A 226 -9.49 -21.38 -0.01
N ALA A 227 -8.37 -21.63 0.67
CA ALA A 227 -7.04 -21.39 0.16
C ALA A 227 -6.74 -22.41 -0.96
N CYS A 228 -6.76 -21.94 -2.19
CA CYS A 228 -6.52 -22.74 -3.39
C CYS A 228 -5.14 -22.42 -3.95
N MET A 229 -4.33 -23.46 -4.17
CA MET A 229 -3.03 -23.36 -4.84
C MET A 229 -2.95 -24.43 -5.91
N ALA A 230 -2.58 -24.01 -7.12
CA ALA A 230 -2.42 -24.89 -8.26
C ALA A 230 -1.07 -24.64 -8.93
N THR A 231 -0.49 -25.65 -9.54
CA THR A 231 0.81 -25.54 -10.19
C THR A 231 0.73 -25.91 -11.67
N PHE A 232 1.59 -25.26 -12.46
CA PHE A 232 1.63 -25.39 -13.92
C PHE A 232 3.06 -25.62 -14.40
N ASP A 233 3.19 -26.34 -15.49
CA ASP A 233 4.45 -26.52 -16.22
C ASP A 233 4.64 -25.35 -17.20
N GLY A 234 5.21 -24.26 -16.70
CA GLY A 234 5.52 -23.02 -17.42
C GLY A 234 4.66 -21.82 -17.05
N TYR A 235 5.33 -20.67 -16.84
CA TYR A 235 4.75 -19.42 -16.36
C TYR A 235 3.62 -18.90 -17.24
N GLN A 236 3.76 -18.98 -18.57
CA GLN A 236 2.71 -18.57 -19.50
C GLN A 236 1.37 -19.28 -19.24
N LYS A 237 1.41 -20.59 -18.98
CA LYS A 237 0.18 -21.36 -18.68
C LYS A 237 -0.42 -20.95 -17.34
N ALA A 238 0.43 -20.76 -16.32
CA ALA A 238 -0.01 -20.27 -15.01
C ALA A 238 -0.66 -18.90 -15.12
N TYR A 239 -0.06 -17.99 -15.91
CA TYR A 239 -0.58 -16.65 -16.15
C TYR A 239 -1.93 -16.69 -16.89
N ALA A 240 -2.03 -17.47 -17.97
CA ALA A 240 -3.30 -17.67 -18.71
C ALA A 240 -4.41 -18.24 -17.80
N ALA A 241 -4.06 -19.18 -16.92
CA ALA A 241 -5.00 -19.72 -15.94
C ALA A 241 -5.40 -18.66 -14.89
N GLY A 242 -4.46 -17.82 -14.45
CA GLY A 242 -4.72 -16.68 -13.56
C GLY A 242 -5.70 -15.68 -14.18
N TYR A 243 -5.49 -15.29 -15.42
CA TYR A 243 -6.41 -14.41 -16.14
C TYR A 243 -7.80 -15.06 -16.34
N ALA A 244 -7.83 -16.32 -16.74
CA ALA A 244 -9.09 -17.05 -16.89
C ALA A 244 -9.87 -17.14 -15.56
N LEU A 245 -9.19 -17.40 -14.44
CA LEU A 245 -9.79 -17.40 -13.10
C LEU A 245 -10.30 -16.00 -12.70
N ALA A 246 -9.49 -14.96 -12.92
CA ALA A 246 -9.84 -13.59 -12.55
C ALA A 246 -11.03 -13.03 -13.34
N THR A 247 -11.30 -13.58 -14.54
CA THR A 247 -12.39 -13.16 -15.43
C THR A 247 -13.55 -14.16 -15.48
N ALA A 248 -13.47 -15.30 -14.77
CA ALA A 248 -14.51 -16.31 -14.76
C ALA A 248 -15.81 -15.76 -14.15
N GLU A 249 -16.94 -15.93 -14.87
CA GLU A 249 -18.26 -15.53 -14.35
C GLU A 249 -18.82 -16.54 -13.33
N SER A 250 -18.33 -17.79 -13.37
CA SER A 250 -18.78 -18.89 -12.52
C SER A 250 -17.99 -19.08 -11.23
N ILE A 251 -16.93 -18.29 -11.02
CA ILE A 251 -16.07 -18.32 -9.85
C ILE A 251 -15.86 -16.89 -9.34
N SER A 252 -15.96 -16.70 -8.03
CA SER A 252 -15.78 -15.38 -7.41
C SER A 252 -14.49 -15.33 -6.55
N PRO A 253 -13.29 -15.30 -7.16
CA PRO A 253 -12.06 -15.30 -6.41
C PRO A 253 -11.86 -13.97 -5.67
N LYS A 254 -11.37 -14.03 -4.42
CA LYS A 254 -11.03 -12.84 -3.62
C LYS A 254 -9.76 -12.17 -4.13
N MET A 255 -8.82 -12.97 -4.59
CA MET A 255 -7.52 -12.57 -5.14
C MET A 255 -7.01 -13.66 -6.08
N VAL A 256 -6.16 -13.28 -7.01
CA VAL A 256 -5.46 -14.21 -7.92
C VAL A 256 -4.02 -13.70 -8.09
N SER A 257 -3.07 -14.56 -7.76
CA SER A 257 -1.62 -14.30 -7.86
C SER A 257 -0.95 -15.42 -8.63
N VAL A 258 -0.02 -15.07 -9.52
CA VAL A 258 0.78 -16.02 -10.30
C VAL A 258 2.26 -15.77 -10.02
N VAL A 259 2.99 -16.81 -9.62
CA VAL A 259 4.36 -16.68 -9.11
C VAL A 259 5.27 -17.67 -9.83
N ASP A 260 6.38 -17.15 -10.36
CA ASP A 260 7.45 -17.94 -11.00
C ASP A 260 8.01 -19.00 -10.03
N THR A 261 8.26 -20.19 -10.52
CA THR A 261 8.77 -21.32 -9.74
C THR A 261 10.04 -21.01 -8.96
N ARG A 262 10.93 -20.17 -9.52
CA ARG A 262 12.16 -19.73 -8.86
C ARG A 262 11.89 -18.93 -7.59
N ILE A 263 10.78 -18.16 -7.55
CA ILE A 263 10.33 -17.42 -6.36
C ILE A 263 9.70 -18.40 -5.35
N VAL A 264 8.93 -19.39 -5.83
CA VAL A 264 8.28 -20.41 -4.96
C VAL A 264 9.30 -21.17 -4.10
N GLU A 265 10.54 -21.32 -4.56
CA GLU A 265 11.62 -21.95 -3.78
C GLU A 265 11.94 -21.14 -2.49
N TYR A 266 11.62 -19.84 -2.45
CA TYR A 266 11.74 -18.99 -1.27
C TYR A 266 10.52 -19.05 -0.32
N PHE A 267 9.57 -19.97 -0.55
CA PHE A 267 8.40 -20.18 0.30
C PHE A 267 8.55 -21.45 1.15
N PRO A 268 9.40 -21.46 2.18
CA PRO A 268 9.76 -22.67 2.91
C PRO A 268 8.56 -23.38 3.55
N ARG A 269 7.46 -22.62 3.83
CA ARG A 269 6.24 -23.17 4.40
C ARG A 269 5.36 -23.91 3.39
N LEU A 270 5.64 -23.78 2.09
CA LEU A 270 4.93 -24.50 1.02
C LEU A 270 5.71 -25.69 0.50
N LYS A 271 6.96 -25.88 0.99
CA LYS A 271 7.80 -27.00 0.57
C LYS A 271 7.17 -28.35 0.95
N GLY A 272 7.04 -29.23 -0.04
CA GLY A 272 6.41 -30.55 0.11
C GLY A 272 4.88 -30.52 0.02
N HIS A 273 4.26 -29.35 -0.15
CA HIS A 273 2.82 -29.19 -0.37
C HIS A 273 2.46 -28.88 -1.82
N LEU A 274 3.44 -28.42 -2.61
CA LEU A 274 3.28 -28.08 -4.02
C LEU A 274 4.21 -28.98 -4.84
N ARG A 275 3.89 -29.17 -6.12
CA ARG A 275 4.77 -29.83 -7.08
C ARG A 275 6.03 -28.96 -7.27
N GLU A 276 7.19 -29.59 -7.13
CA GLU A 276 8.48 -28.91 -7.30
C GLU A 276 8.69 -28.48 -8.76
N ARG A 277 9.37 -27.33 -8.96
CA ARG A 277 9.74 -26.79 -10.28
C ARG A 277 8.53 -26.47 -11.18
N HIS A 278 7.41 -26.08 -10.59
CA HIS A 278 6.23 -25.63 -11.28
C HIS A 278 5.86 -24.24 -10.81
N ASP A 279 5.30 -23.44 -11.73
CA ASP A 279 4.82 -22.09 -11.45
C ASP A 279 3.49 -22.15 -10.70
N LEU A 280 3.33 -21.23 -9.73
CA LEU A 280 2.23 -21.24 -8.79
C LEU A 280 1.11 -20.28 -9.22
N LEU A 281 -0.12 -20.77 -9.18
CA LEU A 281 -1.35 -19.98 -9.13
C LEU A 281 -1.92 -20.08 -7.73
N ALA A 282 -2.06 -18.94 -7.04
CA ALA A 282 -2.57 -18.87 -5.68
C ALA A 282 -3.83 -17.99 -5.61
N SER A 283 -4.86 -18.42 -4.88
CA SER A 283 -6.14 -17.74 -4.80
C SER A 283 -6.89 -18.08 -3.51
N TYR A 284 -7.83 -17.21 -3.12
CA TYR A 284 -8.94 -17.57 -2.26
C TYR A 284 -10.20 -17.70 -3.11
N VAL A 285 -10.86 -18.84 -3.01
CA VAL A 285 -12.08 -19.19 -3.76
C VAL A 285 -13.18 -19.58 -2.77
N PRO A 286 -14.44 -19.13 -2.92
CA PRO A 286 -15.54 -19.61 -2.07
C PRO A 286 -15.66 -21.13 -2.12
N ALA A 287 -16.00 -21.78 -1.02
CA ALA A 287 -16.09 -23.24 -0.93
C ALA A 287 -17.01 -23.84 -2.01
N ARG A 288 -18.10 -23.12 -2.34
CA ARG A 288 -19.04 -23.53 -3.40
C ARG A 288 -18.41 -23.56 -4.81
N ASP A 289 -17.39 -22.74 -5.06
CA ASP A 289 -16.78 -22.56 -6.39
C ASP A 289 -15.54 -23.45 -6.58
N VAL A 290 -15.06 -24.16 -5.55
CA VAL A 290 -13.86 -25.03 -5.61
C VAL A 290 -13.96 -26.13 -6.67
N PRO A 291 -15.10 -26.81 -6.89
CA PRO A 291 -15.20 -27.78 -7.97
C PRO A 291 -14.97 -27.18 -9.37
N GLU A 292 -15.44 -25.95 -9.59
CA GLU A 292 -15.26 -25.24 -10.85
C GLU A 292 -13.82 -24.77 -11.01
N PHE A 293 -13.22 -24.24 -9.94
CA PHE A 293 -11.78 -23.90 -9.90
C PHE A 293 -10.92 -25.11 -10.33
N LYS A 294 -11.17 -26.31 -9.77
CA LYS A 294 -10.43 -27.52 -10.11
C LYS A 294 -10.61 -27.90 -11.59
N ARG A 295 -11.83 -27.74 -12.15
CA ARG A 295 -12.08 -27.99 -13.58
C ARG A 295 -11.35 -27.00 -14.48
N LEU A 296 -11.36 -25.70 -14.12
CA LEU A 296 -10.65 -24.66 -14.85
C LEU A 296 -9.13 -24.96 -14.87
N VAL A 297 -8.55 -25.22 -13.71
CA VAL A 297 -7.11 -25.55 -13.57
C VAL A 297 -6.74 -26.76 -14.43
N ALA A 298 -7.49 -27.86 -14.31
CA ALA A 298 -7.22 -29.10 -15.07
C ALA A 298 -7.41 -28.88 -16.58
N GLY A 299 -8.42 -28.10 -16.99
CA GLY A 299 -8.69 -27.78 -18.39
C GLY A 299 -7.59 -26.96 -19.06
N LEU A 300 -6.81 -26.20 -18.26
CA LEU A 300 -5.65 -25.42 -18.71
C LEU A 300 -4.31 -26.12 -18.46
N GLY A 301 -4.33 -27.41 -18.09
CA GLY A 301 -3.14 -28.24 -17.95
C GLY A 301 -2.39 -28.06 -16.63
N GLY A 302 -3.05 -27.48 -15.62
CA GLY A 302 -2.53 -27.38 -14.25
C GLY A 302 -3.02 -28.52 -13.36
N GLU A 303 -2.48 -28.55 -12.14
CA GLU A 303 -2.93 -29.44 -11.07
C GLU A 303 -3.22 -28.63 -9.81
N THR A 304 -4.34 -28.95 -9.14
CA THR A 304 -4.67 -28.35 -7.85
C THR A 304 -3.94 -29.11 -6.74
N ASP A 305 -2.90 -28.53 -6.18
CA ASP A 305 -2.10 -29.11 -5.11
C ASP A 305 -2.78 -28.96 -3.74
N LEU A 306 -3.39 -27.78 -3.51
CA LEU A 306 -4.05 -27.46 -2.25
C LEU A 306 -5.43 -26.84 -2.49
N ALA A 307 -6.40 -27.23 -1.65
CA ALA A 307 -7.70 -26.58 -1.50
C ALA A 307 -8.13 -26.78 -0.04
N LEU A 308 -7.75 -25.85 0.86
CA LEU A 308 -7.86 -25.99 2.30
C LEU A 308 -8.68 -24.83 2.90
N ASN A 309 -9.60 -25.16 3.80
CA ASN A 309 -10.19 -24.17 4.70
C ASN A 309 -9.18 -23.68 5.74
N ASP A 310 -9.53 -22.66 6.52
CA ASP A 310 -8.59 -22.09 7.51
C ASP A 310 -8.15 -23.11 8.55
N THR A 311 -9.03 -23.98 9.03
CA THR A 311 -8.71 -25.01 10.05
C THR A 311 -7.71 -26.02 9.50
N ASP A 312 -7.95 -26.55 8.30
CA ASP A 312 -7.05 -27.54 7.69
C ASP A 312 -5.72 -26.91 7.29
N ARG A 313 -5.74 -25.65 6.82
CA ARG A 313 -4.56 -24.87 6.48
C ARG A 313 -3.65 -24.66 7.71
N GLU A 314 -4.25 -24.24 8.85
CA GLU A 314 -3.52 -24.08 10.11
C GLU A 314 -2.95 -25.40 10.63
N ALA A 315 -3.74 -26.48 10.58
CA ALA A 315 -3.29 -27.80 10.96
C ALA A 315 -2.11 -28.29 10.11
N ALA A 316 -2.07 -27.92 8.83
CA ALA A 316 -0.95 -28.18 7.93
C ALA A 316 0.26 -27.24 8.14
N GLY A 317 0.15 -26.21 8.98
CA GLY A 317 1.19 -25.21 9.23
C GLY A 317 1.44 -24.28 8.04
N ILE A 318 0.46 -24.17 7.13
CA ILE A 318 0.53 -23.32 5.94
C ILE A 318 0.00 -21.92 6.31
N PRO A 319 0.76 -20.84 6.06
CA PRO A 319 0.30 -19.46 6.24
C PRO A 319 -0.88 -19.11 5.33
N HIS A 320 -1.55 -18.00 5.60
CA HIS A 320 -2.55 -17.46 4.67
C HIS A 320 -1.97 -17.25 3.28
N VAL A 321 -2.79 -17.44 2.22
CA VAL A 321 -2.35 -17.28 0.81
C VAL A 321 -1.74 -15.91 0.57
N PHE A 322 -2.28 -14.84 1.17
CA PHE A 322 -1.76 -13.48 1.02
C PHE A 322 -0.35 -13.26 1.62
N GLU A 323 0.18 -14.22 2.41
CA GLU A 323 1.58 -14.19 2.86
C GLU A 323 2.58 -14.53 1.73
N PHE A 324 2.09 -14.94 0.57
CA PHE A 324 2.87 -15.28 -0.61
C PHE A 324 2.54 -14.41 -1.84
N CYS A 325 1.75 -13.34 -1.66
CA CYS A 325 1.18 -12.52 -2.72
C CYS A 325 1.49 -11.04 -2.50
N PHE A 326 1.31 -10.21 -3.51
CA PHE A 326 1.65 -8.80 -3.48
C PHE A 326 3.10 -8.59 -3.00
N ASN A 327 3.36 -7.54 -2.23
CA ASN A 327 4.72 -7.29 -1.73
C ASN A 327 5.21 -8.29 -0.66
N HIS A 328 4.36 -9.20 -0.17
CA HIS A 328 4.82 -10.31 0.65
C HIS A 328 5.63 -11.34 -0.13
N THR A 329 5.39 -11.51 -1.43
CA THR A 329 6.26 -12.29 -2.32
C THR A 329 7.70 -11.78 -2.25
N THR A 330 7.88 -10.46 -2.45
CA THR A 330 9.19 -9.81 -2.31
C THR A 330 9.77 -9.97 -0.90
N LEU A 331 8.92 -9.84 0.15
CA LEU A 331 9.35 -10.01 1.54
C LEU A 331 9.91 -11.42 1.80
N GLN A 332 9.28 -12.47 1.26
CA GLN A 332 9.79 -13.85 1.43
C GLN A 332 11.20 -14.00 0.86
N VAL A 333 11.44 -13.46 -0.34
CA VAL A 333 12.78 -13.46 -0.95
C VAL A 333 13.77 -12.66 -0.11
N LEU A 334 13.40 -11.44 0.30
CA LEU A 334 14.25 -10.55 1.10
C LEU A 334 14.59 -11.06 2.50
N LYS A 335 13.85 -12.02 3.05
CA LYS A 335 14.22 -12.72 4.29
C LYS A 335 15.48 -13.57 4.11
N SER A 336 15.72 -14.06 2.91
CA SER A 336 16.85 -14.94 2.58
C SER A 336 17.96 -14.20 1.84
N ASP A 337 17.61 -13.29 0.95
CA ASP A 337 18.57 -12.53 0.15
C ASP A 337 18.18 -11.05 0.03
N ARG A 338 19.04 -10.19 0.57
CA ARG A 338 18.85 -8.73 0.63
C ARG A 338 19.28 -8.01 -0.64
N THR A 339 19.78 -8.71 -1.65
CA THR A 339 20.14 -8.13 -2.95
C THR A 339 18.94 -8.07 -3.89
N ALA A 340 17.85 -8.75 -3.55
CA ALA A 340 16.60 -8.64 -4.29
C ALA A 340 15.93 -7.28 -4.09
N THR A 341 15.23 -6.85 -5.13
CA THR A 341 14.29 -5.72 -5.12
C THR A 341 13.09 -6.04 -6.00
N TYR A 342 12.25 -5.06 -6.30
CA TYR A 342 11.06 -5.24 -7.11
C TYR A 342 10.77 -3.99 -7.93
N GLN A 343 9.79 -4.10 -8.83
CA GLN A 343 9.21 -2.96 -9.55
C GLN A 343 7.68 -3.08 -9.53
N GLN A 344 6.97 -2.05 -9.94
CA GLN A 344 5.52 -2.12 -10.19
C GLN A 344 5.26 -1.87 -11.67
N ILE A 345 4.67 -2.85 -12.34
CA ILE A 345 4.51 -2.84 -13.79
C ILE A 345 3.05 -3.08 -14.15
N GLY A 346 2.46 -2.14 -14.89
CA GLY A 346 1.13 -2.32 -15.47
C GLY A 346 1.21 -3.12 -16.75
N VAL A 347 0.47 -4.21 -16.83
CA VAL A 347 0.35 -5.04 -18.03
C VAL A 347 -0.63 -4.39 -19.00
N PRO A 348 -0.25 -4.11 -20.28
CA PRO A 348 -1.09 -3.38 -21.22
C PRO A 348 -2.36 -4.13 -21.61
N ASP A 349 -2.26 -5.42 -21.86
CA ASP A 349 -3.38 -6.32 -22.13
C ASP A 349 -3.24 -7.61 -21.30
N PRO A 350 -4.01 -7.77 -20.23
CA PRO A 350 -3.90 -8.95 -19.37
C PRO A 350 -4.37 -10.25 -20.06
N ALA A 351 -5.01 -10.18 -21.23
CA ALA A 351 -5.40 -11.35 -22.00
C ALA A 351 -4.28 -11.88 -22.92
N ASP A 352 -3.23 -11.08 -23.19
CA ASP A 352 -2.10 -11.49 -24.04
C ASP A 352 -1.01 -12.21 -23.22
N ASP A 353 -1.24 -13.49 -22.91
CA ASP A 353 -0.26 -14.34 -22.23
C ASP A 353 1.01 -14.57 -23.08
N ALA A 354 0.92 -14.46 -24.41
CA ALA A 354 2.07 -14.55 -25.28
C ALA A 354 2.99 -13.30 -25.15
N ALA A 355 2.44 -12.12 -24.84
CA ALA A 355 3.26 -10.94 -24.53
C ALA A 355 4.07 -11.16 -23.26
N ILE A 356 3.49 -11.79 -22.23
CA ILE A 356 4.20 -12.14 -20.98
C ILE A 356 5.35 -13.09 -21.29
N ALA A 357 5.14 -14.12 -22.13
CA ALA A 357 6.21 -15.06 -22.50
C ALA A 357 7.34 -14.40 -23.30
N ARG A 358 6.99 -13.50 -24.24
CA ARG A 358 8.01 -12.72 -25.00
C ARG A 358 8.84 -11.83 -24.07
N LEU A 359 8.17 -11.09 -23.20
CA LEU A 359 8.82 -10.21 -22.23
C LEU A 359 9.77 -11.00 -21.32
N ALA A 360 9.33 -12.12 -20.75
CA ALA A 360 10.14 -12.95 -19.87
C ALA A 360 11.43 -13.44 -20.57
N GLY A 361 11.39 -13.71 -21.88
CA GLY A 361 12.56 -14.08 -22.68
C GLY A 361 13.59 -12.96 -22.82
N ASP A 362 13.14 -11.69 -22.84
CA ASP A 362 14.01 -10.53 -23.07
C ASP A 362 14.52 -9.88 -21.77
N LEU A 363 13.88 -10.12 -20.63
CA LEU A 363 14.28 -9.55 -19.32
C LEU A 363 15.60 -10.14 -18.76
N GLY A 364 15.87 -11.42 -19.07
CA GLY A 364 17.04 -12.14 -18.56
C GLY A 364 16.79 -12.87 -17.23
N GLU A 365 17.86 -13.53 -16.76
CA GLU A 365 17.78 -14.44 -15.60
C GLU A 365 17.69 -13.73 -14.24
N ASP A 366 17.96 -12.44 -14.21
CA ASP A 366 17.94 -11.59 -13.01
C ASP A 366 16.56 -10.97 -12.72
N VAL A 367 15.54 -11.32 -13.53
CA VAL A 367 14.15 -10.88 -13.34
C VAL A 367 13.21 -12.09 -13.30
N TRP A 368 12.46 -12.23 -12.22
CA TRP A 368 11.52 -13.33 -12.01
C TRP A 368 10.11 -12.79 -11.88
N MET A 369 9.20 -13.31 -12.68
CA MET A 369 7.85 -12.80 -12.85
C MET A 369 6.94 -13.09 -11.66
N HIS A 370 6.10 -12.10 -11.28
CA HIS A 370 5.06 -12.26 -10.28
C HIS A 370 3.88 -11.34 -10.61
N ASN A 371 2.78 -11.91 -11.06
CA ASN A 371 1.61 -11.15 -11.47
C ASN A 371 0.46 -11.25 -10.47
N GLU A 372 -0.14 -10.10 -10.18
CA GLU A 372 -1.39 -9.96 -9.42
C GLU A 372 -2.52 -9.51 -10.34
N PHE A 373 -3.70 -10.09 -10.17
CA PHE A 373 -4.90 -9.64 -10.87
C PHE A 373 -5.80 -8.85 -9.93
N ILE A 374 -6.18 -7.66 -10.36
CA ILE A 374 -7.04 -6.74 -9.60
C ILE A 374 -8.13 -6.17 -10.53
N ARG A 375 -9.11 -5.49 -9.96
CA ARG A 375 -10.13 -4.77 -10.74
C ARG A 375 -9.94 -3.26 -10.59
N LEU A 376 -9.86 -2.58 -11.75
CA LEU A 376 -9.80 -1.11 -11.82
C LEU A 376 -10.81 -0.62 -12.85
N GLY A 377 -11.68 0.31 -12.45
CA GLY A 377 -12.72 0.85 -13.35
C GLY A 377 -13.64 -0.24 -13.92
N GLY A 378 -13.96 -1.25 -13.13
CA GLY A 378 -14.78 -2.38 -13.53
C GLY A 378 -14.06 -3.44 -14.40
N LYS A 379 -12.82 -3.22 -14.82
CA LYS A 379 -12.04 -4.14 -15.67
C LYS A 379 -10.99 -4.89 -14.85
N VAL A 380 -10.78 -6.17 -15.20
CA VAL A 380 -9.64 -6.94 -14.68
C VAL A 380 -8.38 -6.42 -15.36
N VAL A 381 -7.40 -6.07 -14.55
CA VAL A 381 -6.05 -5.68 -14.97
C VAL A 381 -5.02 -6.57 -14.27
N SER A 382 -3.84 -6.71 -14.88
CA SER A 382 -2.73 -7.42 -14.27
C SER A 382 -1.61 -6.42 -13.92
N ILE A 383 -1.02 -6.60 -12.76
CA ILE A 383 0.14 -5.86 -12.29
C ILE A 383 1.26 -6.88 -12.08
N ASP A 384 2.40 -6.70 -12.73
CA ASP A 384 3.60 -7.48 -12.45
C ASP A 384 4.39 -6.80 -11.32
N LEU A 385 4.77 -7.60 -10.33
CA LEU A 385 5.59 -7.23 -9.18
C LEU A 385 6.87 -8.10 -9.19
N PRO A 386 7.69 -8.02 -10.23
CA PRO A 386 8.80 -8.95 -10.44
C PRO A 386 9.80 -8.88 -9.29
N ILE A 387 10.43 -10.00 -9.00
CA ILE A 387 11.66 -10.01 -8.20
C ILE A 387 12.82 -9.70 -9.12
N ILE A 388 13.60 -8.68 -8.76
CA ILE A 388 14.76 -8.22 -9.51
C ILE A 388 16.01 -8.38 -8.65
N TRP A 389 17.02 -9.08 -9.16
CA TRP A 389 18.32 -9.19 -8.53
C TRP A 389 19.13 -7.94 -8.84
N TYR A 390 19.19 -7.02 -7.86
CA TYR A 390 19.74 -5.69 -8.05
C TYR A 390 21.28 -5.72 -8.17
N SER A 391 21.79 -5.32 -9.34
CA SER A 391 23.22 -5.17 -9.62
C SER A 391 23.66 -3.72 -9.83
N GLY A 392 22.73 -2.77 -9.83
CA GLY A 392 23.00 -1.34 -10.00
C GLY A 392 21.87 -0.60 -10.71
N GLU A 393 21.90 0.73 -10.65
CA GLU A 393 20.86 1.58 -11.25
C GLU A 393 20.82 1.47 -12.78
N GLU A 394 21.97 1.31 -13.44
CA GLU A 394 22.03 1.13 -14.90
C GLU A 394 21.25 -0.11 -15.34
N ARG A 395 21.48 -1.26 -14.67
CA ARG A 395 20.74 -2.49 -15.00
C ARG A 395 19.24 -2.36 -14.72
N LEU A 396 18.87 -1.71 -13.63
CA LEU A 396 17.48 -1.44 -13.33
C LEU A 396 16.80 -0.58 -14.40
N GLN A 397 17.51 0.41 -14.94
CA GLN A 397 17.03 1.24 -16.05
C GLN A 397 16.88 0.43 -17.34
N GLU A 398 17.81 -0.47 -17.67
CA GLU A 398 17.68 -1.38 -18.80
C GLU A 398 16.44 -2.28 -18.67
N ILE A 399 16.20 -2.84 -17.48
CA ILE A 399 15.01 -3.62 -17.18
C ILE A 399 13.75 -2.78 -17.43
N ASN A 400 13.69 -1.55 -16.89
CA ASN A 400 12.57 -0.64 -17.09
C ASN A 400 12.34 -0.34 -18.58
N GLN A 401 13.41 -0.07 -19.35
CA GLN A 401 13.32 0.16 -20.78
C GLN A 401 12.84 -1.08 -21.56
N THR A 402 13.23 -2.27 -21.13
CA THR A 402 12.74 -3.52 -21.73
C THR A 402 11.23 -3.66 -21.53
N TYR A 403 10.71 -3.42 -20.32
CA TYR A 403 9.27 -3.38 -20.07
C TYR A 403 8.56 -2.36 -20.97
N GLU A 404 9.07 -1.14 -21.04
CA GLU A 404 8.48 -0.05 -21.82
C GLU A 404 8.50 -0.35 -23.33
N ALA A 405 9.57 -0.98 -23.84
CA ALA A 405 9.69 -1.39 -25.24
C ALA A 405 8.64 -2.45 -25.65
N HIS A 406 8.19 -3.28 -24.67
CA HIS A 406 7.10 -4.22 -24.82
C HIS A 406 5.70 -3.61 -24.59
N GLY A 407 5.62 -2.28 -24.36
CA GLY A 407 4.35 -1.56 -24.14
C GLY A 407 3.81 -1.63 -22.69
N PHE A 408 4.59 -2.16 -21.75
CA PHE A 408 4.22 -2.18 -20.34
C PHE A 408 4.47 -0.82 -19.69
N THR A 409 3.72 -0.50 -18.66
CA THR A 409 3.89 0.77 -17.91
C THR A 409 4.69 0.52 -16.65
N VAL A 410 5.86 1.14 -16.55
CA VAL A 410 6.68 1.07 -15.34
C VAL A 410 6.23 2.15 -14.35
N TYR A 411 5.84 1.73 -13.15
CA TYR A 411 5.60 2.59 -11.99
C TYR A 411 6.77 2.43 -11.03
N ASP A 412 7.72 3.36 -11.09
CA ASP A 412 9.00 3.23 -10.39
C ASP A 412 8.82 3.21 -8.87
N ALA A 413 9.11 2.05 -8.27
CA ALA A 413 9.02 1.81 -6.84
C ALA A 413 10.22 2.38 -6.04
N HIS A 414 11.19 3.01 -6.71
CA HIS A 414 12.46 3.47 -6.11
C HIS A 414 12.51 4.98 -5.88
N VAL A 415 11.35 5.63 -5.82
CA VAL A 415 11.21 7.07 -5.57
C VAL A 415 10.40 7.34 -4.30
N ASN A 416 10.80 8.37 -3.55
CA ASN A 416 10.17 8.75 -2.29
C ASN A 416 9.30 10.01 -2.39
N GLN A 417 8.89 10.36 -3.61
CA GLN A 417 8.03 11.51 -3.90
C GLN A 417 6.81 11.01 -4.67
N ILE A 418 5.64 11.56 -4.34
CA ILE A 418 4.37 11.05 -4.84
C ILE A 418 4.24 11.20 -6.37
N GLU A 419 4.80 12.25 -6.94
CA GLU A 419 4.80 12.47 -8.40
C GLU A 419 5.93 11.70 -9.12
N GLY A 420 6.83 11.11 -8.35
CA GLY A 420 7.92 10.33 -8.93
C GLY A 420 7.44 9.00 -9.48
N GLY A 421 8.21 8.41 -10.39
CA GLY A 421 8.01 7.05 -10.85
C GLY A 421 6.75 6.78 -11.67
N LYS A 422 6.10 7.79 -12.23
CA LYS A 422 4.88 7.68 -13.04
C LYS A 422 3.65 7.11 -12.29
N MET A 423 3.74 6.85 -10.97
CA MET A 423 2.57 6.41 -10.20
C MET A 423 1.49 7.48 -10.14
N HIS A 424 1.92 8.75 -10.11
CA HIS A 424 1.06 9.92 -10.17
C HIS A 424 1.68 11.00 -11.03
N SER A 425 0.85 11.71 -11.76
CA SER A 425 1.13 13.09 -12.20
C SER A 425 0.90 14.02 -11.02
N ALA A 426 1.42 15.26 -11.09
CA ALA A 426 1.10 16.28 -10.11
C ALA A 426 -0.44 16.48 -10.04
N ASP A 427 -1.04 16.08 -8.93
CA ASP A 427 -2.47 16.26 -8.71
C ASP A 427 -2.71 17.62 -8.04
N TYR A 428 -2.99 18.63 -8.88
CA TYR A 428 -3.23 19.98 -8.40
C TYR A 428 -4.48 20.10 -7.51
N LYS A 429 -5.47 19.18 -7.63
CA LYS A 429 -6.61 19.14 -6.69
C LYS A 429 -6.12 18.70 -5.30
N HIS A 430 -5.29 17.67 -5.22
CA HIS A 430 -4.65 17.28 -3.97
C HIS A 430 -3.81 18.41 -3.39
N LEU A 431 -3.00 19.09 -4.20
CA LEU A 431 -2.14 20.19 -3.73
C LEU A 431 -2.96 21.40 -3.25
N ALA A 432 -4.09 21.71 -3.88
CA ALA A 432 -5.00 22.74 -3.40
C ALA A 432 -5.61 22.39 -2.03
N TRP A 433 -5.97 21.10 -1.81
CA TRP A 433 -6.44 20.63 -0.51
C TRP A 433 -5.32 20.60 0.53
N LYS A 434 -4.09 20.22 0.13
CA LYS A 434 -2.93 20.41 1.01
C LYS A 434 -2.82 21.86 1.46
N LYS A 435 -2.93 22.83 0.53
CA LYS A 435 -2.85 24.27 0.87
C LYS A 435 -3.95 24.71 1.83
N ARG A 436 -5.17 24.15 1.71
CA ARG A 436 -6.30 24.46 2.61
C ARG A 436 -6.09 23.88 4.01
N LEU A 437 -5.63 22.64 4.10
CA LEU A 437 -5.53 21.93 5.37
C LEU A 437 -4.16 22.05 6.05
N ASP A 438 -3.13 22.43 5.31
CA ASP A 438 -1.76 22.63 5.80
C ASP A 438 -1.12 23.85 5.10
N PRO A 439 -1.59 25.06 5.40
CA PRO A 439 -1.19 26.27 4.68
C PRO A 439 0.32 26.58 4.78
N ARG A 440 1.02 26.06 5.80
CA ARG A 440 2.47 26.19 5.98
C ARG A 440 3.28 25.05 5.38
N GLY A 441 2.65 23.98 4.89
CA GLY A 441 3.32 22.82 4.30
C GLY A 441 4.15 22.01 5.29
N LEU A 442 3.67 21.86 6.52
CA LEU A 442 4.38 21.14 7.58
C LEU A 442 4.19 19.62 7.50
N LEU A 443 3.06 19.16 6.96
CA LEU A 443 2.76 17.74 6.81
C LEU A 443 3.60 17.11 5.70
N ASN A 444 4.43 16.16 6.06
CA ASN A 444 5.19 15.29 5.17
C ASN A 444 5.88 16.07 4.02
N SER A 445 6.55 17.15 4.38
CA SER A 445 6.97 18.26 3.52
C SER A 445 7.82 17.86 2.30
N ALA A 446 8.63 16.79 2.41
CA ALA A 446 9.56 16.37 1.36
C ALA A 446 8.97 15.36 0.37
N LYS A 447 7.66 15.08 0.41
CA LYS A 447 7.04 14.01 -0.40
C LYS A 447 6.38 14.48 -1.69
N SER A 448 6.45 15.77 -2.02
CA SER A 448 5.93 16.32 -3.27
C SER A 448 6.88 17.36 -3.82
N THR A 449 7.36 17.14 -5.05
CA THR A 449 8.12 18.14 -5.81
C THR A 449 7.21 19.22 -6.37
N ALA A 450 5.98 18.86 -6.73
CA ALA A 450 5.01 19.80 -7.25
C ALA A 450 4.53 20.80 -6.18
N TRP A 451 4.52 20.41 -4.89
CA TRP A 451 4.23 21.34 -3.80
C TRP A 451 5.18 22.55 -3.77
N GLU A 452 6.47 22.33 -3.95
CA GLU A 452 7.46 23.41 -3.98
C GLU A 452 7.20 24.46 -5.08
N MET A 453 6.52 24.05 -6.16
CA MET A 453 6.19 24.92 -7.29
C MET A 453 4.91 25.76 -7.05
N VAL A 454 4.08 25.36 -6.09
CA VAL A 454 2.74 25.98 -5.88
C VAL A 454 2.49 26.45 -4.46
N LYS A 455 3.38 26.23 -3.50
CA LYS A 455 3.18 26.54 -2.08
C LYS A 455 2.86 28.01 -1.78
N ASP A 456 3.30 28.93 -2.65
CA ASP A 456 3.08 30.38 -2.51
C ASP A 456 1.79 30.84 -3.20
N LEU A 457 1.08 29.95 -3.91
CA LEU A 457 -0.20 30.23 -4.56
C LEU A 457 -1.38 30.02 -3.59
N THR A 458 -2.53 30.62 -3.91
CA THR A 458 -3.79 30.31 -3.24
C THR A 458 -4.33 28.94 -3.67
N PRO A 459 -5.23 28.31 -2.89
CA PRO A 459 -5.88 27.07 -3.31
C PRO A 459 -6.57 27.16 -4.67
N GLU A 460 -7.22 28.26 -4.95
CA GLU A 460 -7.95 28.53 -6.21
C GLU A 460 -6.99 28.65 -7.41
N GLU A 461 -5.84 29.32 -7.23
CA GLU A 461 -4.79 29.40 -8.25
C GLU A 461 -4.16 28.04 -8.52
N ILE A 462 -4.02 27.19 -7.49
CA ILE A 462 -3.52 25.82 -7.65
C ILE A 462 -4.53 24.97 -8.43
N GLU A 463 -5.82 25.04 -8.08
CA GLU A 463 -6.87 24.29 -8.77
C GLU A 463 -6.98 24.69 -10.26
N ALA A 464 -6.80 25.97 -10.58
CA ALA A 464 -6.84 26.46 -11.96
C ALA A 464 -5.77 25.81 -12.86
N LYS A 465 -4.65 25.31 -12.30
CA LYS A 465 -3.62 24.58 -13.04
C LYS A 465 -4.10 23.20 -13.54
N THR A 466 -5.10 22.60 -12.91
CA THR A 466 -5.71 21.33 -13.34
C THR A 466 -6.36 21.48 -14.73
N VAL A 467 -6.90 22.64 -15.04
CA VAL A 467 -7.64 22.93 -16.29
C VAL A 467 -6.68 23.20 -17.45
N SER A 468 -5.47 23.69 -17.18
CA SER A 468 -4.47 24.03 -18.21
C SER A 468 -3.53 22.87 -18.59
N GLY A 469 -3.54 21.76 -17.85
CA GLY A 469 -2.65 20.59 -18.04
C GLY A 469 -3.25 19.42 -18.83
N THR A 470 -4.48 19.55 -19.36
CA THR A 470 -5.16 18.49 -20.13
C THR A 470 -4.92 18.61 -21.65
N THR A 471 -3.70 18.94 -22.06
CA THR A 471 -3.28 18.77 -23.47
C THR A 471 -1.79 18.40 -23.54
N SER A 472 -1.51 17.11 -23.42
CA SER A 472 -0.50 16.38 -24.23
C SER A 472 -0.46 14.92 -23.78
#